data_e13d086cdbb775724406f72fcb688fc8
#
_entry.id   e13d086cdbb775724406f72fcb688fc8
#
_cell.length_a   1.000
_cell.length_b   1.000
_cell.length_c   1.000
_cell.angle_alpha   90.00
_cell.angle_beta   90.00
_cell.angle_gamma   90.00
#
_symmetry.space_group_name_H-M   'P 1'
#
loop_
_entity.id
_entity.type
_entity.pdbx_description
1 polymer ?
#
loop_
_entity_poly.entity_id
_entity_poly.type
_entity_poly.pdbx_seq_one_letter_code
_entity_poly.pdbx_strand_id
1 'polypeptide(L)'
;MDSITIIGIASIVTAGLTIALGSIGPALGEGRAVATALSSLAQQPDAASTITRTLFVGLAMIESIAIYCFVVSMILIFANPFWNHVIAQTAGK
;
A
#
# COMPACT_ATOMS: atom_id res chain seq x y z
N MET A 1 8.37 29.59 4.34
CA MET A 1 8.39 28.34 5.13
C MET A 1 9.84 27.91 5.33
N ASP A 2 10.16 27.42 6.49
CA ASP A 2 11.50 26.89 6.74
C ASP A 2 11.64 25.46 6.20
N SER A 3 12.87 24.94 6.24
CA SER A 3 13.17 23.62 5.69
C SER A 3 12.41 22.50 6.42
N ILE A 4 12.23 22.64 7.73
CA ILE A 4 11.51 21.63 8.51
C ILE A 4 10.05 21.56 8.08
N THR A 5 9.40 22.71 7.92
CA THR A 5 8.00 22.76 7.49
C THR A 5 7.83 22.19 6.09
N ILE A 6 8.72 22.51 5.16
CA ILE A 6 8.66 22.01 3.80
C ILE A 6 8.79 20.48 3.76
N ILE A 7 9.80 19.95 4.47
CA ILE A 7 10.01 18.49 4.54
C ILE A 7 8.82 17.82 5.23
N GLY A 8 8.29 18.41 6.28
CA GLY A 8 7.13 17.86 6.99
C GLY A 8 5.90 17.77 6.11
N ILE A 9 5.55 18.85 5.42
CA ILE A 9 4.40 18.87 4.52
C ILE A 9 4.61 17.87 3.37
N ALA A 10 5.78 17.92 2.72
CA ALA A 10 6.08 17.03 1.60
C ALA A 10 6.00 15.56 2.02
N SER A 11 6.54 15.22 3.19
CA SER A 11 6.53 13.85 3.70
C SER A 11 5.13 13.35 4.01
N ILE A 12 4.32 14.17 4.69
CA ILE A 12 2.95 13.79 5.08
C ILE A 12 2.07 13.64 3.83
N VAL A 13 2.13 14.61 2.91
CA VAL A 13 1.34 14.56 1.67
C VAL A 13 1.76 13.36 0.83
N THR A 14 3.06 13.14 0.67
CA THR A 14 3.57 12.01 -0.11
C THR A 14 3.18 10.68 0.53
N ALA A 15 3.26 10.56 1.85
CA ALA A 15 2.85 9.35 2.56
C ALA A 15 1.37 9.03 2.32
N GLY A 16 0.52 10.04 2.43
CA GLY A 16 -0.92 9.88 2.17
C GLY A 16 -1.20 9.49 0.73
N LEU A 17 -0.56 10.15 -0.23
CA LEU A 17 -0.74 9.83 -1.65
C LEU A 17 -0.20 8.46 -2.01
N THR A 18 0.91 8.05 -1.41
CA THR A 18 1.52 6.74 -1.66
C THR A 18 0.54 5.62 -1.32
N ILE A 19 -0.06 5.64 -0.13
CA ILE A 19 -1.00 4.59 0.25
C ILE A 19 -2.34 4.74 -0.47
N ALA A 20 -2.81 5.96 -0.69
CA ALA A 20 -4.07 6.19 -1.36
C ALA A 20 -4.04 5.73 -2.82
N LEU A 21 -3.03 6.15 -3.58
CA LEU A 21 -2.88 5.77 -4.99
C LEU A 21 -2.39 4.33 -5.13
N GLY A 22 -1.47 3.91 -4.26
CA GLY A 22 -0.90 2.58 -4.31
C GLY A 22 -1.88 1.47 -3.96
N SER A 23 -2.97 1.78 -3.25
CA SER A 23 -3.99 0.78 -2.91
C SER A 23 -5.08 0.63 -3.97
N ILE A 24 -5.19 1.55 -4.93
CA ILE A 24 -6.22 1.49 -5.98
C ILE A 24 -6.06 0.24 -6.84
N GLY A 25 -4.84 -0.03 -7.33
CA GLY A 25 -4.56 -1.20 -8.16
C GLY A 25 -4.92 -2.51 -7.44
N PRO A 26 -4.36 -2.77 -6.26
CA PRO A 26 -4.70 -3.95 -5.47
C PRO A 26 -6.19 -4.07 -5.16
N ALA A 27 -6.86 -2.98 -4.81
CA ALA A 27 -8.30 -3.01 -4.51
C ALA A 27 -9.12 -3.44 -5.73
N LEU A 28 -8.81 -2.90 -6.91
CA LEU A 28 -9.49 -3.28 -8.15
C LEU A 28 -9.17 -4.71 -8.55
N GLY A 29 -7.91 -5.12 -8.39
CA GLY A 29 -7.47 -6.49 -8.68
C GLY A 29 -8.17 -7.50 -7.80
N GLU A 30 -8.25 -7.24 -6.50
CA GLU A 30 -8.94 -8.11 -5.54
C GLU A 30 -10.43 -8.20 -5.85
N GLY A 31 -11.05 -7.05 -6.14
CA GLY A 31 -12.46 -7.03 -6.49
C GLY A 31 -12.78 -7.86 -7.72
N ARG A 32 -11.96 -7.76 -8.77
CA ARG A 32 -12.12 -8.57 -9.99
C ARG A 32 -11.88 -10.04 -9.73
N ALA A 33 -10.85 -10.36 -8.96
CA ALA A 33 -10.53 -11.75 -8.63
C ALA A 33 -11.66 -12.41 -7.87
N VAL A 34 -12.22 -11.72 -6.87
CA VAL A 34 -13.35 -12.23 -6.08
C VAL A 34 -14.58 -12.41 -6.95
N ALA A 35 -14.92 -11.43 -7.78
CA ALA A 35 -16.07 -11.52 -8.67
C ALA A 35 -15.95 -12.71 -9.63
N THR A 36 -14.78 -12.90 -10.24
CA THR A 36 -14.52 -14.02 -11.15
C THR A 36 -14.58 -15.35 -10.40
N ALA A 37 -14.02 -15.41 -9.20
CA ALA A 37 -14.05 -16.63 -8.39
C ALA A 37 -15.47 -17.03 -8.02
N LEU A 38 -16.31 -16.06 -7.63
CA LEU A 38 -17.72 -16.35 -7.31
C LEU A 38 -18.49 -16.86 -8.50
N SER A 39 -18.27 -16.27 -9.68
CA SER A 39 -18.88 -16.77 -10.93
C SER A 39 -18.42 -18.19 -11.25
N SER A 40 -17.13 -18.47 -11.08
CA SER A 40 -16.57 -19.81 -11.34
C SER A 40 -17.11 -20.84 -10.37
N LEU A 41 -17.28 -20.48 -9.09
CA LEU A 41 -17.87 -21.37 -8.08
C LEU A 41 -19.32 -21.72 -8.43
N ALA A 42 -20.07 -20.73 -8.91
CA ALA A 42 -21.46 -20.96 -9.33
C ALA A 42 -21.55 -21.90 -10.51
N GLN A 43 -20.60 -21.84 -11.44
CA GLN A 43 -20.58 -22.70 -12.63
C GLN A 43 -19.96 -24.07 -12.37
N GLN A 44 -18.98 -24.14 -11.47
CA GLN A 44 -18.21 -25.35 -11.20
C GLN A 44 -18.08 -25.59 -9.70
N PRO A 45 -19.18 -25.95 -9.02
CA PRO A 45 -19.14 -26.16 -7.56
C PRO A 45 -18.15 -27.27 -7.13
N ASP A 46 -17.89 -28.23 -7.99
CA ASP A 46 -16.96 -29.33 -7.71
C ASP A 46 -15.51 -28.84 -7.60
N ALA A 47 -15.21 -27.67 -8.18
CA ALA A 47 -13.86 -27.08 -8.15
C ALA A 47 -13.68 -26.10 -6.98
N ALA A 48 -14.61 -26.05 -6.04
CA ALA A 48 -14.61 -25.07 -4.93
C ALA A 48 -13.29 -25.06 -4.15
N SER A 49 -12.74 -26.22 -3.84
CA SER A 49 -11.49 -26.32 -3.09
C SER A 49 -10.33 -25.67 -3.83
N THR A 50 -10.19 -25.98 -5.13
CA THR A 50 -9.11 -25.42 -5.97
C THR A 50 -9.28 -23.93 -6.17
N ILE A 51 -10.50 -23.48 -6.47
CA ILE A 51 -10.80 -22.06 -6.69
C ILE A 51 -10.50 -21.25 -5.44
N THR A 52 -10.98 -21.71 -4.29
CA THR A 52 -10.79 -21.02 -3.02
C THR A 52 -9.31 -20.90 -2.66
N ARG A 53 -8.56 -22.00 -2.81
CA ARG A 53 -7.13 -22.01 -2.50
C ARG A 53 -6.35 -21.05 -3.40
N THR A 54 -6.62 -21.11 -4.70
CA THR A 54 -5.98 -20.23 -5.69
C THR A 54 -6.32 -18.77 -5.43
N LEU A 55 -7.58 -18.50 -5.08
CA LEU A 55 -8.03 -17.15 -4.76
C LEU A 55 -7.27 -16.59 -3.56
N PHE A 56 -7.15 -17.33 -2.47
CA PHE A 56 -6.44 -16.86 -1.28
C PHE A 56 -4.97 -16.56 -1.56
N VAL A 57 -4.30 -17.41 -2.33
CA VAL A 57 -2.90 -17.17 -2.71
C VAL A 57 -2.80 -15.91 -3.57
N GLY A 58 -3.68 -15.76 -4.55
CA GLY A 58 -3.70 -14.58 -5.41
C GLY A 58 -3.98 -13.30 -4.64
N LEU A 59 -4.95 -13.32 -3.72
CA LEU A 59 -5.27 -12.15 -2.89
C LEU A 59 -4.09 -11.77 -1.99
N ALA A 60 -3.37 -12.75 -1.44
CA ALA A 60 -2.20 -12.48 -0.60
C ALA A 60 -1.10 -11.79 -1.41
N MET A 61 -0.87 -12.22 -2.64
CA MET A 61 0.14 -11.61 -3.51
C MET A 61 -0.26 -10.20 -3.93
N ILE A 62 -1.53 -9.97 -4.24
CA ILE A 62 -2.05 -8.64 -4.59
C ILE A 62 -1.93 -7.71 -3.39
N GLU A 63 -2.29 -8.17 -2.20
CA GLU A 63 -2.23 -7.41 -0.96
C GLU A 63 -0.80 -6.98 -0.63
N SER A 64 0.20 -7.77 -1.00
CA SER A 64 1.61 -7.45 -0.78
C SER A 64 1.98 -6.10 -1.40
N ILE A 65 1.40 -5.74 -2.54
CA ILE A 65 1.67 -4.47 -3.20
C ILE A 65 1.20 -3.31 -2.32
N ALA A 66 -0.01 -3.41 -1.76
CA ALA A 66 -0.53 -2.40 -0.84
C ALA A 66 0.31 -2.30 0.43
N ILE A 67 0.79 -3.43 0.92
CA ILE A 67 1.66 -3.48 2.11
C ILE A 67 2.98 -2.76 1.83
N TYR A 68 3.58 -2.92 0.66
CA TYR A 68 4.80 -2.19 0.29
C TYR A 68 4.56 -0.68 0.29
N CYS A 69 3.44 -0.22 -0.26
CA CYS A 69 3.08 1.19 -0.23
C CYS A 69 2.89 1.69 1.19
N PHE A 70 2.24 0.89 2.03
CA PHE A 70 2.06 1.19 3.45
C PHE A 70 3.40 1.34 4.17
N VAL A 71 4.35 0.44 3.91
CA VAL A 71 5.68 0.50 4.53
C VAL A 71 6.40 1.79 4.12
N VAL A 72 6.36 2.16 2.84
CA VAL A 72 6.96 3.42 2.38
C VAL A 72 6.32 4.61 3.09
N SER A 73 4.99 4.61 3.21
CA SER A 73 4.27 5.67 3.92
C SER A 73 4.70 5.78 5.38
N MET A 74 4.86 4.64 6.06
CA MET A 74 5.31 4.60 7.46
C MET A 74 6.73 5.09 7.63
N ILE A 75 7.62 4.78 6.68
CA ILE A 75 8.98 5.30 6.69
C ILE A 75 8.97 6.82 6.58
N LEU A 76 8.16 7.37 5.68
CA LEU A 76 8.08 8.82 5.51
C LEU A 76 7.54 9.54 6.73
N ILE A 77 6.66 8.90 7.50
CA ILE A 77 6.06 9.50 8.69
C ILE A 77 6.96 9.32 9.92
N PHE A 78 7.49 8.12 10.16
CA PHE A 78 8.12 7.77 11.42
C PHE A 78 9.64 7.60 11.36
N ALA A 79 10.21 7.33 10.20
CA ALA A 79 11.63 7.03 10.05
C ALA A 79 12.24 7.74 8.84
N ASN A 80 11.84 8.98 8.62
CA ASN A 80 12.23 9.76 7.45
C ASN A 80 13.68 10.23 7.58
N PRO A 81 14.61 9.75 6.74
CA PRO A 81 16.02 10.18 6.83
C PRO A 81 16.22 11.64 6.45
N PHE A 82 15.39 12.18 5.58
CA PHE A 82 15.47 13.60 5.19
C PHE A 82 15.06 14.52 6.34
N TRP A 83 14.05 14.11 7.09
CA TRP A 83 13.61 14.82 8.28
C TRP A 83 14.74 14.93 9.30
N ASN A 84 15.40 13.82 9.58
CA ASN A 84 16.50 13.76 10.53
C ASN A 84 17.68 14.63 10.07
N HIS A 85 17.97 14.61 8.77
CA HIS A 85 19.03 15.42 8.18
C HIS A 85 18.74 16.93 8.34
N VAL A 86 17.52 17.34 8.05
CA VAL A 86 17.11 18.74 8.17
C VAL A 86 17.15 19.22 9.63
N ILE A 87 16.69 18.38 10.56
CA ILE A 87 16.75 18.70 11.99
C ILE A 87 18.20 18.89 12.42
N ALA A 88 19.11 18.02 12.01
CA ALA A 88 20.52 18.12 12.34
C ALA A 88 21.15 19.41 11.81
N GLN A 89 20.83 19.79 10.57
CA GLN A 89 21.32 21.04 9.98
C GLN A 89 20.78 22.26 10.73
N THR A 90 19.50 22.24 11.09
CA THR A 90 18.86 23.35 11.79
C THR A 90 19.41 23.49 13.22
N ALA A 91 19.62 22.37 13.90
CA ALA A 91 20.16 22.39 15.27
C ALA A 91 21.61 22.87 15.34
N GLY A 92 22.36 22.72 14.23
CA GLY A 92 23.74 23.19 14.16
C GLY A 92 23.90 24.71 13.96
N LYS A 93 22.80 25.40 13.78
CA LYS A 93 22.77 26.87 13.67
C LYS A 93 22.27 27.49 14.92
#